data_06de32f10fc19c35488a876227094d61
#
_entry.id   06de32f10fc19c35488a876227094d61
#
_cell.length_a   1.000
_cell.length_b   1.000
_cell.length_c   1.000
_cell.angle_alpha   90.00
_cell.angle_beta   90.00
_cell.angle_gamma   90.00
#
_symmetry.space_group_name_H-M   'P 1'
#
loop_
_entity.id
_entity.type
_entity.pdbx_description
1 polymer ?
#
loop_
_entity_poly.entity_id
_entity_poly.type
_entity_poly.pdbx_seq_one_letter_code
_entity_poly.pdbx_strand_id
1 'polypeptide(L)'
;VTPVMPIDPTRVYELVCANTEAVKAVLFLLGFIAFAVVSSVLTVRYLAKTKTGLYSEIGGSIAMSVAVLLFIRYGASLVALQGLLLYDLLLYASVSDIRTRKAEDWAWIAMIPLALCSIPRIGILSMLIGAGIVFLPQLAMAVLPPHKTLGGADIKLSTASAFLLGAVRGVGGYLVGLLTSVIFTLIYNKAKGRSNKDSYPLIP
;
A
#
# COMPACT_ATOMS: atom_id res chain seq x y z
N VAL A 1 11.89 12.24 61.36
CA VAL A 1 12.55 11.31 60.43
C VAL A 1 11.44 10.48 59.81
N THR A 2 11.06 10.79 58.56
CA THR A 2 10.08 10.00 57.82
C THR A 2 10.73 8.66 57.44
N PRO A 3 10.08 7.51 57.72
CA PRO A 3 10.63 6.22 57.35
C PRO A 3 10.73 6.13 55.81
N VAL A 4 11.92 5.90 55.32
CA VAL A 4 12.16 5.60 53.90
C VAL A 4 11.46 4.26 53.65
N MET A 5 10.35 4.28 52.87
CA MET A 5 9.70 3.04 52.45
C MET A 5 10.70 2.18 51.68
N PRO A 6 10.82 0.90 51.97
CA PRO A 6 11.69 0.00 51.22
C PRO A 6 11.20 -0.04 49.79
N ILE A 7 12.11 0.21 48.85
CA ILE A 7 11.84 0.10 47.41
C ILE A 7 11.53 -1.37 47.12
N ASP A 8 10.31 -1.64 46.69
CA ASP A 8 9.88 -2.98 46.29
C ASP A 8 10.67 -3.42 45.06
N PRO A 9 11.54 -4.45 45.16
CA PRO A 9 12.37 -4.89 44.03
C PRO A 9 11.53 -5.37 42.83
N THR A 10 10.29 -5.83 43.05
CA THR A 10 9.37 -6.26 42.00
C THR A 10 8.95 -5.09 41.12
N ARG A 11 8.64 -3.93 41.70
CA ARG A 11 8.32 -2.71 40.96
C ARG A 11 9.49 -2.18 40.14
N VAL A 12 10.70 -2.27 40.65
CA VAL A 12 11.91 -1.87 39.90
C VAL A 12 12.10 -2.78 38.71
N TYR A 13 11.93 -4.09 38.90
CA TYR A 13 12.02 -5.06 37.79
C TYR A 13 10.95 -4.82 36.72
N GLU A 14 9.69 -4.60 37.11
CA GLU A 14 8.61 -4.28 36.16
C GLU A 14 8.89 -3.00 35.36
N LEU A 15 9.38 -1.93 36.00
CA LEU A 15 9.75 -0.68 35.34
C LEU A 15 10.90 -0.87 34.35
N VAL A 16 11.91 -1.66 34.70
CA VAL A 16 13.05 -1.96 33.83
C VAL A 16 12.58 -2.79 32.62
N CYS A 17 11.77 -3.82 32.84
CA CYS A 17 11.19 -4.62 31.77
C CYS A 17 10.31 -3.79 30.82
N ALA A 18 9.42 -2.98 31.36
CA ALA A 18 8.56 -2.09 30.56
C ALA A 18 9.37 -1.10 29.72
N ASN A 19 10.44 -0.55 30.30
CA ASN A 19 11.32 0.39 29.58
C ASN A 19 12.11 -0.30 28.47
N THR A 20 12.54 -1.55 28.69
CA THR A 20 13.24 -2.35 27.67
C THR A 20 12.32 -2.69 26.50
N GLU A 21 11.07 -3.05 26.74
CA GLU A 21 10.11 -3.34 25.67
C GLU A 21 9.73 -2.08 24.88
N ALA A 22 9.61 -0.93 25.55
CA ALA A 22 9.39 0.35 24.89
C ALA A 22 10.58 0.72 23.98
N VAL A 23 11.81 0.54 24.45
CA VAL A 23 13.01 0.79 23.62
C VAL A 23 13.06 -0.14 22.40
N LYS A 24 12.76 -1.43 22.57
CA LYS A 24 12.67 -2.38 21.44
C LYS A 24 11.63 -1.96 20.41
N ALA A 25 10.44 -1.55 20.88
CA ALA A 25 9.36 -1.08 19.98
C ALA A 25 9.78 0.16 19.19
N VAL A 26 10.44 1.13 19.83
CA VAL A 26 10.95 2.33 19.16
C VAL A 26 12.02 1.99 18.14
N LEU A 27 12.99 1.14 18.49
CA LEU A 27 14.04 0.71 17.55
C LEU A 27 13.46 -0.03 16.35
N PHE A 28 12.45 -0.90 16.58
CA PHE A 28 11.76 -1.59 15.50
C PHE A 28 11.01 -0.61 14.60
N LEU A 29 10.30 0.37 15.17
CA LEU A 29 9.60 1.41 14.41
C LEU A 29 10.57 2.22 13.55
N LEU A 30 11.69 2.66 14.11
CA LEU A 30 12.70 3.41 13.37
C LEU A 30 13.29 2.58 12.22
N GLY A 31 13.62 1.31 12.46
CA GLY A 31 14.08 0.40 11.43
C GLY A 31 13.03 0.16 10.34
N PHE A 32 11.77 0.03 10.72
CA PHE A 32 10.66 -0.16 9.80
C PHE A 32 10.42 1.07 8.91
N ILE A 33 10.48 2.28 9.49
CA ILE A 33 10.40 3.54 8.75
C ILE A 33 11.59 3.69 7.80
N ALA A 34 12.81 3.42 8.28
CA ALA A 34 14.02 3.49 7.46
C ALA A 34 13.92 2.52 6.26
N PHE A 35 13.47 1.29 6.49
CA PHE A 35 13.23 0.31 5.42
C PHE A 35 12.18 0.82 4.42
N ALA A 36 11.06 1.37 4.90
CA ALA A 36 9.99 1.92 4.06
C ALA A 36 10.48 3.05 3.15
N VAL A 37 11.23 3.99 3.71
CA VAL A 37 11.77 5.12 2.94
C VAL A 37 12.81 4.65 1.93
N VAL A 38 13.74 3.79 2.35
CA VAL A 38 14.80 3.28 1.46
C VAL A 38 14.20 2.44 0.34
N SER A 39 13.29 1.51 0.62
CA SER A 39 12.65 0.67 -0.40
C SER A 39 11.86 1.51 -1.40
N SER A 40 11.08 2.50 -0.96
CA SER A 40 10.34 3.40 -1.84
C SER A 40 11.25 4.26 -2.71
N VAL A 41 12.32 4.81 -2.13
CA VAL A 41 13.31 5.59 -2.90
C VAL A 41 14.00 4.72 -3.94
N LEU A 42 14.39 3.50 -3.57
CA LEU A 42 14.99 2.55 -4.50
C LEU A 42 14.01 2.15 -5.61
N THR A 43 12.76 1.87 -5.27
CA THR A 43 11.70 1.54 -6.22
C THR A 43 11.54 2.65 -7.25
N VAL A 44 11.43 3.90 -6.81
CA VAL A 44 11.26 5.04 -7.72
C VAL A 44 12.50 5.30 -8.56
N ARG A 45 13.68 5.32 -7.96
CA ARG A 45 14.92 5.70 -8.66
C ARG A 45 15.43 4.63 -9.61
N TYR A 46 15.45 3.39 -9.16
CA TYR A 46 16.10 2.30 -9.89
C TYR A 46 15.11 1.50 -10.73
N LEU A 47 14.01 1.05 -10.16
CA LEU A 47 13.06 0.20 -10.86
C LEU A 47 12.19 1.00 -11.84
N ALA A 48 11.62 2.12 -11.42
CA ALA A 48 10.85 2.99 -12.31
C ALA A 48 11.71 3.82 -13.26
N LYS A 49 13.06 3.74 -13.14
CA LYS A 49 14.03 4.45 -13.99
C LYS A 49 13.76 5.95 -14.09
N THR A 50 13.22 6.57 -13.07
CA THR A 50 12.97 8.02 -13.03
C THR A 50 14.18 8.77 -12.51
N LYS A 51 14.52 9.88 -13.18
CA LYS A 51 15.62 10.77 -12.77
C LYS A 51 15.11 11.95 -11.92
N THR A 52 13.81 12.15 -11.81
CA THR A 52 13.25 13.29 -11.10
C THR A 52 13.28 13.05 -9.60
N GLY A 53 14.00 13.90 -8.86
CA GLY A 53 14.08 13.86 -7.39
C GLY A 53 12.71 14.00 -6.73
N LEU A 54 11.83 14.82 -7.29
CA LEU A 54 10.50 15.11 -6.75
C LEU A 54 9.66 13.83 -6.50
N TYR A 55 9.60 12.91 -7.45
CA TYR A 55 8.85 11.64 -7.27
C TYR A 55 9.45 10.77 -6.16
N SER A 56 10.78 10.79 -6.03
CA SER A 56 11.48 10.06 -4.98
C SER A 56 11.18 10.64 -3.60
N GLU A 57 11.13 11.97 -3.46
CA GLU A 57 10.84 12.65 -2.19
C GLU A 57 9.38 12.46 -1.77
N ILE A 58 8.44 12.63 -2.70
CA ILE A 58 7.02 12.39 -2.43
C ILE A 58 6.79 10.92 -2.06
N GLY A 59 7.35 9.98 -2.83
CA GLY A 59 7.25 8.55 -2.54
C GLY A 59 7.80 8.20 -1.16
N GLY A 60 8.96 8.73 -0.79
CA GLY A 60 9.55 8.53 0.53
C GLY A 60 8.70 9.10 1.67
N SER A 61 8.13 10.29 1.49
CA SER A 61 7.26 10.93 2.50
C SER A 61 5.96 10.15 2.71
N ILE A 62 5.34 9.69 1.64
CA ILE A 62 4.15 8.85 1.72
C ILE A 62 4.48 7.49 2.36
N ALA A 63 5.62 6.88 1.99
CA ALA A 63 6.08 5.62 2.57
C ALA A 63 6.27 5.71 4.08
N MET A 64 6.86 6.79 4.56
CA MET A 64 7.01 7.05 5.99
C MET A 64 5.65 7.11 6.69
N SER A 65 4.68 7.84 6.11
CA SER A 65 3.32 7.94 6.66
C SER A 65 2.61 6.58 6.68
N VAL A 66 2.72 5.80 5.61
CA VAL A 66 2.16 4.45 5.50
C VAL A 66 2.82 3.51 6.51
N ALA A 67 4.14 3.55 6.68
CA ALA A 67 4.85 2.74 7.66
C ALA A 67 4.39 3.03 9.10
N VAL A 68 4.25 4.31 9.47
CA VAL A 68 3.74 4.72 10.79
C VAL A 68 2.32 4.20 11.01
N LEU A 69 1.42 4.37 10.04
CA LEU A 69 0.04 3.89 10.14
C LEU A 69 -0.04 2.35 10.26
N LEU A 70 0.76 1.63 9.46
CA LEU A 70 0.84 0.17 9.54
C LEU A 70 1.39 -0.29 10.88
N PHE A 71 2.40 0.39 11.41
CA PHE A 71 2.96 0.07 12.72
C PHE A 71 1.96 0.32 13.84
N ILE A 72 1.26 1.46 13.85
CA ILE A 72 0.22 1.77 14.85
C ILE A 72 -0.89 0.71 14.81
N ARG A 73 -1.27 0.25 13.61
CA ARG A 73 -2.41 -0.68 13.46
C ARG A 73 -2.05 -2.15 13.68
N TYR A 74 -0.86 -2.57 13.31
CA TYR A 74 -0.46 -3.99 13.27
C TYR A 74 0.78 -4.29 14.10
N GLY A 75 1.45 -3.28 14.65
CA GLY A 75 2.70 -3.45 15.39
C GLY A 75 3.83 -4.02 14.55
N ALA A 76 4.80 -4.63 15.23
CA ALA A 76 5.91 -5.36 14.62
C ALA A 76 5.44 -6.73 14.10
N SER A 77 4.79 -6.78 12.95
CA SER A 77 4.18 -7.99 12.41
C SER A 77 4.47 -8.20 10.91
N LEU A 78 4.38 -9.46 10.48
CA LEU A 78 4.44 -9.81 9.05
C LEU A 78 3.36 -9.10 8.23
N VAL A 79 2.24 -8.76 8.86
CA VAL A 79 1.14 -8.03 8.22
C VAL A 79 1.56 -6.60 7.87
N ALA A 80 2.27 -5.92 8.77
CA ALA A 80 2.80 -4.59 8.51
C ALA A 80 3.82 -4.61 7.37
N LEU A 81 4.73 -5.59 7.38
CA LEU A 81 5.72 -5.77 6.31
C LEU A 81 5.03 -6.06 4.96
N GLN A 82 4.03 -6.94 4.95
CA GLN A 82 3.25 -7.27 3.76
C GLN A 82 2.50 -6.05 3.19
N GLY A 83 1.92 -5.22 4.07
CA GLY A 83 1.29 -3.96 3.68
C GLY A 83 2.29 -2.97 3.06
N LEU A 84 3.50 -2.90 3.59
CA LEU A 84 4.56 -2.04 3.07
C LEU A 84 5.05 -2.51 1.70
N LEU A 85 5.27 -3.82 1.52
CA LEU A 85 5.66 -4.38 0.22
C LEU A 85 4.56 -4.19 -0.83
N LEU A 86 3.28 -4.32 -0.45
CA LEU A 86 2.17 -3.99 -1.33
C LEU A 86 2.19 -2.51 -1.73
N TYR A 87 2.43 -1.61 -0.78
CA TYR A 87 2.59 -0.18 -1.08
C TYR A 87 3.70 0.07 -2.10
N ASP A 88 4.89 -0.53 -1.91
CA ASP A 88 6.02 -0.37 -2.84
C ASP A 88 5.71 -0.90 -4.25
N LEU A 89 5.01 -2.03 -4.37
CA LEU A 89 4.57 -2.56 -5.66
C LEU A 89 3.56 -1.63 -6.37
N LEU A 90 2.61 -1.08 -5.62
CA LEU A 90 1.65 -0.11 -6.14
C LEU A 90 2.32 1.21 -6.52
N LEU A 91 3.26 1.68 -5.71
CA LEU A 91 4.06 2.87 -6.01
C LEU A 91 4.86 2.68 -7.31
N TYR A 92 5.51 1.53 -7.47
CA TYR A 92 6.22 1.19 -8.70
C TYR A 92 5.28 1.21 -9.91
N ALA A 93 4.13 0.53 -9.81
CA ALA A 93 3.16 0.46 -10.89
C ALA A 93 2.65 1.87 -11.28
N SER A 94 2.35 2.71 -10.28
CA SER A 94 1.90 4.09 -10.48
C SER A 94 2.97 4.95 -11.19
N VAL A 95 4.22 4.91 -10.73
CA VAL A 95 5.31 5.68 -11.34
C VAL A 95 5.63 5.18 -12.76
N SER A 96 5.59 3.87 -12.97
CA SER A 96 5.77 3.26 -14.29
C SER A 96 4.67 3.69 -15.25
N ASP A 97 3.40 3.68 -14.81
CA ASP A 97 2.26 4.07 -15.64
C ASP A 97 2.31 5.56 -16.02
N ILE A 98 2.57 6.45 -15.06
CA ILE A 98 2.73 7.89 -15.33
C ILE A 98 3.82 8.15 -16.38
N ARG A 99 4.89 7.37 -16.35
CA ARG A 99 6.05 7.56 -17.21
C ARG A 99 5.90 6.96 -18.60
N THR A 100 5.41 5.72 -18.66
CA THR A 100 5.43 4.91 -19.89
C THR A 100 4.04 4.64 -20.45
N ARG A 101 2.99 4.94 -19.66
CA ARG A 101 1.60 4.53 -19.92
C ARG A 101 1.47 3.02 -20.15
N LYS A 102 2.36 2.26 -19.55
CA LYS A 102 2.39 0.80 -19.58
C LYS A 102 2.73 0.31 -18.18
N ALA A 103 1.79 -0.34 -17.51
CA ALA A 103 2.09 -1.06 -16.30
C ALA A 103 2.75 -2.40 -16.70
N GLU A 104 3.91 -2.66 -16.11
CA GLU A 104 4.65 -3.90 -16.37
C GLU A 104 3.99 -5.08 -15.66
N ASP A 105 3.86 -6.21 -16.36
CA ASP A 105 3.16 -7.39 -15.85
C ASP A 105 3.80 -8.00 -14.59
N TRP A 106 5.09 -7.79 -14.34
CA TRP A 106 5.75 -8.35 -13.17
C TRP A 106 5.21 -7.81 -11.84
N ALA A 107 4.65 -6.58 -11.81
CA ALA A 107 4.14 -5.97 -10.58
C ALA A 107 2.98 -6.78 -9.98
N TRP A 108 2.00 -7.21 -10.78
CA TRP A 108 0.90 -8.04 -10.30
C TRP A 108 1.37 -9.48 -10.01
N ILE A 109 2.36 -10.00 -10.78
CA ILE A 109 2.95 -11.33 -10.52
C ILE A 109 3.65 -11.35 -9.16
N ALA A 110 4.39 -10.28 -8.80
CA ALA A 110 5.05 -10.16 -7.51
C ALA A 110 4.06 -10.09 -6.32
N MET A 111 2.79 -9.75 -6.56
CA MET A 111 1.76 -9.81 -5.50
C MET A 111 1.32 -11.24 -5.18
N ILE A 112 1.51 -12.21 -6.07
CA ILE A 112 1.07 -13.59 -5.84
C ILE A 112 1.76 -14.22 -4.62
N PRO A 113 3.12 -14.24 -4.49
CA PRO A 113 3.76 -14.79 -3.31
C PRO A 113 3.36 -14.06 -2.02
N LEU A 114 3.16 -12.74 -2.08
CA LEU A 114 2.64 -12.00 -0.94
C LEU A 114 1.22 -12.46 -0.55
N ALA A 115 0.38 -12.73 -1.54
CA ALA A 115 -0.98 -13.22 -1.31
C ALA A 115 -0.98 -14.62 -0.69
N LEU A 116 -0.09 -15.51 -1.10
CA LEU A 116 0.03 -16.84 -0.51
C LEU A 116 0.33 -16.79 0.99
N CYS A 117 1.15 -15.84 1.44
CA CYS A 117 1.40 -15.59 2.86
C CYS A 117 0.15 -15.11 3.63
N SER A 118 -0.90 -14.62 2.95
CA SER A 118 -2.14 -14.16 3.56
C SER A 118 -3.17 -15.29 3.78
N ILE A 119 -3.02 -16.44 3.11
CA ILE A 119 -3.99 -17.53 3.14
C ILE A 119 -4.35 -17.97 4.57
N PRO A 120 -3.39 -18.23 5.49
CA PRO A 120 -3.72 -18.70 6.82
C PRO A 120 -4.56 -17.72 7.64
N ARG A 121 -4.47 -16.42 7.32
CA ARG A 121 -5.12 -15.34 8.05
C ARG A 121 -6.46 -14.94 7.45
N ILE A 122 -6.56 -14.88 6.13
CA ILE A 122 -7.71 -14.32 5.42
C ILE A 122 -8.62 -15.45 4.93
N GLY A 123 -8.05 -16.60 4.59
CA GLY A 123 -8.72 -17.73 3.97
C GLY A 123 -8.88 -17.55 2.46
N ILE A 124 -8.59 -18.62 1.73
CA ILE A 124 -8.59 -18.62 0.24
C ILE A 124 -9.95 -18.20 -0.34
N LEU A 125 -11.05 -18.60 0.30
CA LEU A 125 -12.40 -18.27 -0.18
C LEU A 125 -12.65 -16.76 -0.16
N SER A 126 -12.28 -16.07 0.93
CA SER A 126 -12.38 -14.60 1.02
C SER A 126 -11.52 -13.89 -0.02
N MET A 127 -10.34 -14.43 -0.29
CA MET A 127 -9.40 -13.89 -1.29
C MET A 127 -9.99 -14.03 -2.70
N LEU A 128 -10.55 -15.19 -3.04
CA LEU A 128 -11.21 -15.44 -4.34
C LEU A 128 -12.46 -14.58 -4.52
N ILE A 129 -13.29 -14.45 -3.49
CA ILE A 129 -14.46 -13.55 -3.52
C ILE A 129 -14.04 -12.11 -3.76
N GLY A 130 -13.02 -11.62 -3.05
CA GLY A 130 -12.49 -10.26 -3.23
C GLY A 130 -12.00 -10.02 -4.64
N ALA A 131 -11.19 -10.92 -5.17
CA ALA A 131 -10.72 -10.88 -6.55
C ALA A 131 -11.89 -10.90 -7.55
N GLY A 132 -12.86 -11.78 -7.38
CA GLY A 132 -14.02 -11.92 -8.26
C GLY A 132 -14.88 -10.66 -8.31
N ILE A 133 -15.19 -10.07 -7.14
CA ILE A 133 -15.99 -8.83 -7.06
C ILE A 133 -15.29 -7.64 -7.76
N VAL A 134 -13.97 -7.59 -7.70
CA VAL A 134 -13.21 -6.52 -8.36
C VAL A 134 -13.00 -6.82 -9.85
N PHE A 135 -12.70 -8.07 -10.19
CA PHE A 135 -12.42 -8.48 -11.57
C PHE A 135 -13.63 -8.42 -12.50
N LEU A 136 -14.78 -8.98 -12.07
CA LEU A 136 -15.95 -9.15 -12.94
C LEU A 136 -16.50 -7.83 -13.49
N PRO A 137 -16.73 -6.77 -12.68
CA PRO A 137 -17.19 -5.49 -13.22
C PRO A 137 -16.19 -4.83 -14.17
N GLN A 138 -14.90 -4.92 -13.86
CA GLN A 138 -13.85 -4.36 -14.71
C GLN A 138 -13.74 -5.09 -16.04
N LEU A 139 -13.82 -6.42 -16.01
CA LEU A 139 -13.85 -7.23 -17.23
C LEU A 139 -15.08 -6.89 -18.08
N ALA A 140 -16.26 -6.75 -17.45
CA ALA A 140 -17.48 -6.35 -18.15
C ALA A 140 -17.29 -4.98 -18.83
N MET A 141 -16.72 -4.00 -18.15
CA MET A 141 -16.42 -2.67 -18.73
C MET A 141 -15.38 -2.72 -19.86
N ALA A 142 -14.44 -3.66 -19.80
CA ALA A 142 -13.43 -3.81 -20.85
C ALA A 142 -13.96 -4.50 -22.11
N VAL A 143 -14.96 -5.38 -21.97
CA VAL A 143 -15.50 -6.21 -23.07
C VAL A 143 -16.76 -5.59 -23.70
N LEU A 144 -17.63 -4.97 -22.88
CA LEU A 144 -18.90 -4.39 -23.36
C LEU A 144 -18.69 -3.04 -24.06
N PRO A 145 -19.45 -2.77 -25.16
CA PRO A 145 -19.39 -1.47 -25.83
C PRO A 145 -19.92 -0.32 -24.92
N PRO A 146 -19.35 0.90 -25.04
CA PRO A 146 -18.36 1.39 -26.01
C PRO A 146 -16.92 1.11 -25.59
N HIS A 147 -16.31 0.17 -26.26
CA HIS A 147 -15.06 -0.52 -25.97
C HIS A 147 -13.89 0.29 -25.42
N LYS A 148 -13.07 -0.36 -24.54
CA LYS A 148 -11.72 0.02 -24.15
C LYS A 148 -11.59 1.24 -23.24
N THR A 149 -12.47 1.35 -22.27
CA THR A 149 -12.35 2.38 -21.24
C THR A 149 -11.35 2.03 -20.13
N LEU A 150 -11.01 0.75 -19.97
CA LEU A 150 -10.12 0.27 -18.91
C LEU A 150 -8.89 -0.44 -19.48
N GLY A 151 -7.70 -0.12 -18.94
CA GLY A 151 -6.46 -0.81 -19.28
C GLY A 151 -6.41 -2.23 -18.72
N GLY A 152 -5.95 -3.21 -19.51
CA GLY A 152 -5.82 -4.59 -19.02
C GLY A 152 -4.87 -4.73 -17.84
N ALA A 153 -3.89 -3.85 -17.72
CA ALA A 153 -2.96 -3.80 -16.58
C ALA A 153 -3.65 -3.37 -15.29
N ASP A 154 -4.58 -2.40 -15.37
CA ASP A 154 -5.37 -1.93 -14.22
C ASP A 154 -6.23 -3.05 -13.64
N ILE A 155 -6.84 -3.85 -14.52
CA ILE A 155 -7.65 -5.00 -14.14
C ILE A 155 -6.80 -6.04 -13.40
N LYS A 156 -5.62 -6.38 -13.94
CA LYS A 156 -4.72 -7.35 -13.34
C LYS A 156 -4.22 -6.88 -11.95
N LEU A 157 -3.78 -5.62 -11.86
CA LEU A 157 -3.22 -5.05 -10.64
C LEU A 157 -4.26 -4.93 -9.53
N SER A 158 -5.43 -4.39 -9.82
CA SER A 158 -6.53 -4.24 -8.86
C SER A 158 -7.06 -5.59 -8.39
N THR A 159 -7.20 -6.56 -9.30
CA THR A 159 -7.61 -7.94 -8.98
C THR A 159 -6.58 -8.63 -8.08
N ALA A 160 -5.28 -8.53 -8.39
CA ALA A 160 -4.22 -9.10 -7.57
C ALA A 160 -4.16 -8.46 -6.17
N SER A 161 -4.36 -7.14 -6.08
CA SER A 161 -4.45 -6.43 -4.80
C SER A 161 -5.66 -6.87 -3.98
N ALA A 162 -6.83 -7.02 -4.62
CA ALA A 162 -8.04 -7.50 -3.95
C ALA A 162 -7.92 -8.96 -3.50
N PHE A 163 -7.26 -9.80 -4.30
CA PHE A 163 -6.93 -11.17 -3.90
C PHE A 163 -6.04 -11.19 -2.65
N LEU A 164 -4.97 -10.40 -2.62
CA LEU A 164 -4.05 -10.31 -1.48
C LEU A 164 -4.74 -9.83 -0.20
N LEU A 165 -5.64 -8.86 -0.29
CA LEU A 165 -6.29 -8.22 0.86
C LEU A 165 -7.58 -8.94 1.31
N GLY A 166 -8.16 -9.80 0.46
CA GLY A 166 -9.43 -10.50 0.70
C GLY A 166 -10.66 -9.63 0.43
N ALA A 167 -11.86 -10.21 0.57
CA ALA A 167 -13.12 -9.59 0.13
C ALA A 167 -13.35 -8.20 0.73
N VAL A 168 -13.36 -8.08 2.06
CA VAL A 168 -13.75 -6.81 2.72
C VAL A 168 -12.72 -5.71 2.48
N ARG A 169 -11.43 -6.00 2.73
CA ARG A 169 -10.37 -4.99 2.62
C ARG A 169 -10.01 -4.71 1.16
N GLY A 170 -10.00 -5.74 0.31
CA GLY A 170 -9.69 -5.61 -1.11
C GLY A 170 -10.74 -4.80 -1.85
N VAL A 171 -12.02 -5.12 -1.68
CA VAL A 171 -13.13 -4.38 -2.30
C VAL A 171 -13.22 -2.97 -1.74
N GLY A 172 -13.11 -2.80 -0.41
CA GLY A 172 -13.09 -1.48 0.23
C GLY A 172 -11.95 -0.60 -0.26
N GLY A 173 -10.73 -1.13 -0.30
CA GLY A 173 -9.56 -0.42 -0.83
C GLY A 173 -9.71 -0.03 -2.30
N TYR A 174 -10.24 -0.93 -3.12
CA TYR A 174 -10.53 -0.66 -4.52
C TYR A 174 -11.55 0.48 -4.70
N LEU A 175 -12.66 0.47 -3.94
CA LEU A 175 -13.67 1.53 -4.01
C LEU A 175 -13.11 2.89 -3.57
N VAL A 176 -12.33 2.92 -2.49
CA VAL A 176 -11.66 4.15 -2.03
C VAL A 176 -10.67 4.64 -3.08
N GLY A 177 -9.89 3.74 -3.68
CA GLY A 177 -8.96 4.08 -4.77
C GLY A 177 -9.68 4.67 -5.99
N LEU A 178 -10.79 4.07 -6.42
CA LEU A 178 -11.61 4.60 -7.52
C LEU A 178 -12.16 6.00 -7.20
N LEU A 179 -12.74 6.20 -6.02
CA LEU A 179 -13.27 7.50 -5.61
C LEU A 179 -12.16 8.57 -5.60
N THR A 180 -11.01 8.23 -5.04
CA THR A 180 -9.85 9.14 -5.00
C THR A 180 -9.37 9.49 -6.40
N SER A 181 -9.28 8.51 -7.31
CA SER A 181 -8.90 8.71 -8.70
C SER A 181 -9.88 9.63 -9.45
N VAL A 182 -11.18 9.42 -9.27
CA VAL A 182 -12.22 10.26 -9.89
C VAL A 182 -12.14 11.69 -9.37
N ILE A 183 -12.07 11.87 -8.05
CA ILE A 183 -11.95 13.21 -7.42
C ILE A 183 -10.70 13.93 -7.92
N PHE A 184 -9.56 13.24 -7.91
CA PHE A 184 -8.30 13.80 -8.40
C PHE A 184 -8.41 14.23 -9.87
N THR A 185 -8.99 13.39 -10.72
CA THR A 185 -9.18 13.67 -12.14
C THR A 185 -10.07 14.90 -12.36
N LEU A 186 -11.18 15.00 -11.64
CA LEU A 186 -12.08 16.15 -11.72
C LEU A 186 -11.39 17.46 -11.30
N ILE A 187 -10.65 17.44 -10.18
CA ILE A 187 -9.90 18.61 -9.69
C ILE A 187 -8.82 19.00 -10.70
N TYR A 188 -8.06 18.04 -11.20
CA TYR A 188 -6.99 18.28 -12.16
C TYR A 188 -7.50 18.85 -13.48
N ASN A 189 -8.60 18.31 -14.01
CA ASN A 189 -9.23 18.82 -15.24
C ASN A 189 -9.72 20.25 -15.07
N LYS A 190 -10.42 20.51 -13.94
CA LYS A 190 -10.91 21.86 -13.62
C LYS A 190 -9.74 22.85 -13.50
N ALA A 191 -8.65 22.46 -12.87
CA ALA A 191 -7.47 23.32 -12.70
C ALA A 191 -6.76 23.62 -14.03
N LYS A 192 -6.80 22.68 -15.00
CA LYS A 192 -6.17 22.86 -16.32
C LYS A 192 -7.12 23.32 -17.43
N GLY A 193 -8.38 23.58 -17.13
CA GLY A 193 -9.39 23.99 -18.12
C GLY A 193 -9.65 22.94 -19.21
N ARG A 194 -9.37 21.64 -18.93
CA ARG A 194 -9.53 20.54 -19.87
C ARG A 194 -10.96 19.96 -19.82
N SER A 195 -11.41 19.43 -20.96
CA SER A 195 -12.69 18.72 -21.02
C SER A 195 -12.61 17.39 -20.27
N ASN A 196 -13.68 17.00 -19.57
CA ASN A 196 -13.78 15.70 -18.86
C ASN A 196 -13.83 14.49 -19.82
N LYS A 197 -13.68 14.69 -21.13
CA LYS A 197 -13.68 13.64 -22.16
C LYS A 197 -12.27 13.14 -22.51
N ASP A 198 -11.22 13.79 -22.01
CA ASP A 198 -9.84 13.38 -22.30
C ASP A 198 -9.48 12.15 -21.47
N SER A 199 -8.88 11.13 -22.11
CA SER A 199 -8.46 9.89 -21.45
C SER A 199 -7.35 10.14 -20.44
N TYR A 200 -7.52 9.64 -19.22
CA TYR A 200 -6.54 9.71 -18.12
C TYR A 200 -6.02 8.34 -17.73
N PRO A 201 -4.78 8.25 -17.23
CA PRO A 201 -4.36 7.06 -16.53
C PRO A 201 -5.20 6.90 -15.25
N LEU A 202 -5.83 5.75 -15.08
CA LEU A 202 -6.67 5.42 -13.92
C LEU A 202 -5.86 5.08 -12.66
N ILE A 203 -4.56 4.84 -12.81
CA ILE A 203 -3.65 4.61 -11.70
C ILE A 203 -3.09 5.98 -11.27
N PRO A 204 -3.48 6.48 -10.08
CA PRO A 204 -2.95 7.72 -9.53
C PRO A 204 -1.52 7.56 -9.01
#